data_e7070526d8635b7ee03d42afc072f833
#
_entry.id   e7070526d8635b7ee03d42afc072f833
#
_cell.length_a   1.000
_cell.length_b   1.000
_cell.length_c   1.000
_cell.angle_alpha   90.00
_cell.angle_beta   90.00
_cell.angle_gamma   90.00
#
_symmetry.space_group_name_H-M   'P 1'
#
loop_
_entity.id
_entity.type
_entity.pdbx_description
1 polymer ?
#
loop_
_entity_poly.entity_id
_entity_poly.type
_entity_poly.pdbx_seq_one_letter_code
_entity_poly.pdbx_strand_id
1 'polypeptide(L)'
;MKKTIIFLTPILSLLLLSCKPGMLNTINQNNSNNKLNNKTFNNKNNDKQSNLNNINSIKKDKANNSSTNSKNNDFKNLLDESNKKRITKQTNSFKVSNTPYKVSDLTNLTILTKNTINLTKYQDIDYIDLDQFLDLFKDILEINQKTEEVIYNNNSYLLNKELKKEINNNLITIKLINKYQSKDKNKTNDFIISEFIKFDFLNKKIIISSVNFYNLINSYQNETNLKYHYFKTLESKPLIIDLNKYNIYMFHTNNNLYLPLIVLNQIFLSESEKQIYFNNKNLFIFEVFDLYQHNNNETKKKLSSNKQDIKLSNKLKEFQYNYLWFLLDNFYPLKLENNKSYKDYLTKYKTSLLKDNLEHFKTTNLIIRDLNDIHTKVLLQSPLYDLKTNDSDLFVNENNRNDRIAKFRKYEKELVKLSSNLNEKDIRYTKDNKTAIIKIDLITRDTIKGVKNQLEQIKNKKEVKNVVFDLTLNKGGSLLATFIIIGFLTNQSFKYHKLYPNTNNKEIINITSNIGKFDFNYYILNSPINYSAGNTFASIIKTNKLAKNIGYKSGGGASEVRLAILPTGTIIRKSSLYTLTDNNWNSYELGVDPDIEFKKDKNYNFNNLFDLEYIQNIINNDQKVK
;
A
#
# COMPACT_ATOMS: atom_id res chain seq x y z
N MET A 1 4.29 38.02 30.76
CA MET A 1 4.46 36.57 30.81
C MET A 1 3.47 35.94 29.83
N LYS A 2 3.91 35.67 28.60
CA LYS A 2 3.11 34.93 27.61
C LYS A 2 3.40 33.46 27.79
N LYS A 3 2.40 32.69 28.23
CA LYS A 3 2.48 31.24 28.29
C LYS A 3 2.44 30.70 26.85
N THR A 4 3.56 30.19 26.38
CA THR A 4 3.66 29.43 25.15
C THR A 4 3.02 28.05 25.43
N ILE A 5 1.81 27.86 24.94
CA ILE A 5 1.17 26.53 24.93
C ILE A 5 1.80 25.77 23.76
N ILE A 6 2.70 24.85 24.10
CA ILE A 6 3.23 23.86 23.15
C ILE A 6 2.12 22.84 22.94
N PHE A 7 1.37 22.95 21.84
CA PHE A 7 0.54 21.87 21.36
C PHE A 7 1.47 20.77 20.80
N LEU A 8 1.68 19.75 21.60
CA LEU A 8 2.17 18.46 21.13
C LEU A 8 1.09 17.85 20.23
N THR A 9 1.17 18.11 18.93
CA THR A 9 0.47 17.28 17.95
C THR A 9 1.01 15.86 18.08
N PRO A 10 0.16 14.84 18.25
CA PRO A 10 0.64 13.46 18.27
C PRO A 10 1.18 13.12 16.89
N ILE A 11 2.48 12.96 16.81
CA ILE A 11 3.18 12.46 15.61
C ILE A 11 2.78 11.01 15.45
N LEU A 12 1.83 10.76 14.57
CA LEU A 12 1.31 9.42 14.28
C LEU A 12 2.32 8.67 13.41
N SER A 13 3.17 7.89 14.05
CA SER A 13 3.94 6.86 13.36
C SER A 13 3.02 5.71 12.98
N LEU A 14 3.04 5.28 11.72
CA LEU A 14 2.40 4.06 11.25
C LEU A 14 2.88 2.86 12.07
N LEU A 15 2.20 2.54 13.17
CA LEU A 15 2.35 1.31 13.90
C LEU A 15 1.56 0.24 13.15
N LEU A 16 2.24 -0.53 12.32
CA LEU A 16 1.73 -1.82 11.89
C LEU A 16 1.69 -2.75 13.11
N LEU A 17 0.60 -2.72 13.85
CA LEU A 17 0.33 -3.71 14.87
C LEU A 17 0.09 -5.06 14.17
N SER A 18 1.13 -5.89 14.18
CA SER A 18 0.98 -7.31 13.91
C SER A 18 -0.06 -7.88 14.87
N CYS A 19 -1.01 -8.65 14.37
CA CYS A 19 -1.96 -9.38 15.17
C CYS A 19 -1.25 -10.15 16.29
N LYS A 20 -1.52 -9.84 17.56
CA LYS A 20 -1.25 -10.76 18.64
C LYS A 20 -2.04 -12.05 18.36
N PRO A 21 -1.50 -13.25 18.62
CA PRO A 21 -2.27 -14.49 18.55
C PRO A 21 -3.47 -14.37 19.48
N GLY A 22 -4.69 -14.49 18.92
CA GLY A 22 -5.89 -14.60 19.73
C GLY A 22 -5.76 -15.82 20.64
N MET A 23 -6.06 -15.67 21.92
CA MET A 23 -6.26 -16.79 22.84
C MET A 23 -7.29 -17.73 22.23
N LEU A 24 -6.86 -18.93 21.88
CA LEU A 24 -7.71 -20.07 21.56
C LEU A 24 -8.38 -20.50 22.87
N ASN A 25 -9.65 -20.15 23.02
CA ASN A 25 -10.49 -20.83 23.98
C ASN A 25 -10.66 -22.28 23.51
N THR A 26 -10.18 -23.19 24.32
CA THR A 26 -10.46 -24.62 24.28
C THR A 26 -11.95 -24.89 24.22
N ILE A 27 -12.43 -25.42 23.10
CA ILE A 27 -13.71 -26.12 23.02
C ILE A 27 -13.43 -27.58 22.71
N ASN A 28 -13.96 -28.43 23.60
CA ASN A 28 -13.84 -29.86 23.66
C ASN A 28 -14.11 -30.58 22.35
N GLN A 29 -13.30 -31.58 22.11
CA GLN A 29 -13.53 -32.67 21.16
C GLN A 29 -14.77 -33.46 21.56
N ASN A 30 -15.66 -33.70 20.61
CA ASN A 30 -16.46 -34.91 20.58
C ASN A 30 -16.41 -35.54 19.20
N ASN A 31 -16.03 -36.80 19.25
CA ASN A 31 -15.90 -37.73 18.12
C ASN A 31 -17.18 -37.92 17.35
N SER A 32 -17.09 -38.01 16.03
CA SER A 32 -17.84 -39.06 15.30
C SER A 32 -17.14 -39.38 13.98
N ASN A 33 -16.82 -40.66 13.86
CA ASN A 33 -16.33 -41.34 12.69
C ASN A 33 -17.30 -41.24 11.49
N ASN A 34 -16.77 -41.02 10.29
CA ASN A 34 -17.32 -41.64 9.10
C ASN A 34 -16.23 -41.80 8.02
N LYS A 35 -16.01 -43.06 7.68
CA LYS A 35 -15.26 -43.54 6.51
C LYS A 35 -16.02 -43.17 5.24
N LEU A 36 -15.32 -42.74 4.18
CA LEU A 36 -15.67 -43.14 2.81
C LEU A 36 -14.54 -42.85 1.81
N ASN A 37 -14.02 -43.95 1.28
CA ASN A 37 -13.58 -44.30 -0.06
C ASN A 37 -12.67 -43.38 -0.90
N ASN A 38 -11.46 -43.93 -1.09
CA ASN A 38 -10.51 -43.69 -2.19
C ASN A 38 -11.13 -43.96 -3.56
N LYS A 39 -10.95 -43.09 -4.51
CA LYS A 39 -10.83 -43.43 -5.94
C LYS A 39 -9.64 -42.70 -6.53
N THR A 40 -8.67 -43.51 -6.88
CA THR A 40 -7.48 -43.25 -7.71
C THR A 40 -7.91 -42.89 -9.13
N PHE A 41 -7.34 -41.82 -9.69
CA PHE A 41 -7.22 -41.66 -11.14
C PHE A 41 -5.77 -41.36 -11.52
N ASN A 42 -5.17 -42.29 -12.22
CA ASN A 42 -3.91 -42.17 -12.94
C ASN A 42 -4.09 -41.25 -14.14
N ASN A 43 -3.14 -40.34 -14.36
CA ASN A 43 -2.90 -39.79 -15.68
C ASN A 43 -1.42 -39.81 -16.03
N LYS A 44 -1.17 -40.39 -17.16
CA LYS A 44 0.13 -40.65 -17.79
C LYS A 44 0.71 -39.38 -18.40
N ASN A 45 2.02 -39.26 -18.26
CA ASN A 45 2.91 -38.39 -19.01
C ASN A 45 2.84 -38.63 -20.51
N ASN A 46 3.03 -37.60 -21.29
CA ASN A 46 3.78 -37.70 -22.54
C ASN A 46 4.50 -36.37 -22.83
N ASP A 47 5.82 -36.48 -22.81
CA ASP A 47 6.79 -35.52 -23.35
C ASP A 47 6.68 -35.43 -24.87
N LYS A 48 6.93 -34.24 -25.42
CA LYS A 48 7.71 -34.11 -26.66
C LYS A 48 8.31 -32.69 -26.76
N GLN A 49 9.63 -32.69 -26.68
CA GLN A 49 10.53 -31.66 -27.20
C GLN A 49 10.56 -31.66 -28.71
N SER A 50 10.84 -30.49 -29.28
CA SER A 50 11.75 -30.19 -30.41
C SER A 50 11.17 -29.03 -31.23
N ASN A 51 11.83 -28.09 -31.73
CA ASN A 51 13.13 -27.75 -32.22
C ASN A 51 13.14 -26.28 -32.68
N LEU A 52 14.30 -25.74 -32.58
CA LEU A 52 14.78 -24.44 -33.07
C LEU A 52 14.77 -24.28 -34.61
N ASN A 53 14.82 -23.04 -35.01
CA ASN A 53 15.64 -22.42 -36.07
C ASN A 53 14.98 -22.02 -37.38
N ASN A 54 15.37 -20.76 -37.69
CA ASN A 54 15.61 -20.17 -39.01
C ASN A 54 14.38 -19.65 -39.79
N ILE A 55 14.40 -18.51 -40.43
CA ILE A 55 15.40 -17.83 -41.27
C ILE A 55 14.88 -16.45 -41.68
N ASN A 56 15.81 -15.59 -41.93
CA ASN A 56 15.75 -14.25 -42.55
C ASN A 56 15.13 -14.19 -43.96
N SER A 57 14.71 -12.96 -44.24
CA SER A 57 14.60 -12.36 -45.58
C SER A 57 13.40 -12.74 -46.46
N ILE A 58 12.60 -11.73 -46.76
CA ILE A 58 12.12 -11.50 -48.14
C ILE A 58 11.74 -10.02 -48.32
N LYS A 59 12.09 -9.57 -49.47
CA LYS A 59 12.11 -8.28 -50.11
C LYS A 59 10.78 -7.50 -50.13
N LYS A 60 10.96 -6.19 -50.26
CA LYS A 60 9.98 -5.19 -50.72
C LYS A 60 9.24 -5.65 -51.97
N ASP A 61 7.91 -5.51 -51.91
CA ASP A 61 7.12 -5.20 -53.08
C ASP A 61 6.08 -4.12 -52.74
N LYS A 62 6.19 -3.03 -53.47
CA LYS A 62 5.18 -1.96 -53.55
C LYS A 62 4.09 -2.39 -54.51
N ALA A 63 2.86 -2.51 -54.06
CA ALA A 63 1.68 -2.26 -54.89
C ALA A 63 0.39 -2.13 -54.07
N ASN A 64 -0.30 -1.03 -54.27
CA ASN A 64 -1.73 -0.78 -54.11
C ASN A 64 -2.45 -1.09 -52.78
N ASN A 65 -2.52 -0.07 -51.90
CA ASN A 65 -3.47 -0.02 -50.80
C ASN A 65 -4.20 1.34 -50.78
N SER A 66 -5.12 1.57 -51.73
CA SER A 66 -6.04 2.72 -51.70
C SER A 66 -7.49 2.39 -51.35
N SER A 67 -7.85 1.10 -51.16
CA SER A 67 -9.24 0.72 -50.86
C SER A 67 -9.50 0.23 -49.43
N THR A 68 -8.45 -0.02 -48.63
CA THR A 68 -8.61 -0.47 -47.23
C THR A 68 -8.66 0.68 -46.23
N ASN A 69 -8.13 1.85 -46.55
CA ASN A 69 -8.14 3.01 -45.64
C ASN A 69 -9.52 3.71 -45.54
N SER A 70 -10.36 3.65 -46.58
CA SER A 70 -11.71 4.23 -46.50
C SER A 70 -12.63 3.42 -45.60
N LYS A 71 -12.64 2.11 -45.75
CA LYS A 71 -13.47 1.22 -44.90
C LYS A 71 -13.09 1.26 -43.42
N ASN A 72 -11.80 1.40 -43.05
CA ASN A 72 -11.36 1.54 -41.68
C ASN A 72 -11.73 2.90 -41.08
N ASN A 73 -11.71 3.97 -41.87
CA ASN A 73 -12.16 5.29 -41.43
C ASN A 73 -13.69 5.34 -41.24
N ASP A 74 -14.46 4.70 -42.12
CA ASP A 74 -15.92 4.63 -42.00
C ASP A 74 -16.35 3.80 -40.79
N PHE A 75 -15.66 2.68 -40.50
CA PHE A 75 -15.93 1.88 -39.31
C PHE A 75 -15.54 2.62 -38.01
N LYS A 76 -14.46 3.39 -38.04
CA LYS A 76 -14.03 4.22 -36.89
C LYS A 76 -14.99 5.38 -36.66
N ASN A 77 -15.47 6.02 -37.72
CA ASN A 77 -16.47 7.08 -37.65
C ASN A 77 -17.84 6.55 -37.15
N LEU A 78 -18.29 5.37 -37.61
CA LEU A 78 -19.52 4.72 -37.12
C LEU A 78 -19.43 4.30 -35.65
N LEU A 79 -18.26 3.82 -35.19
CA LEU A 79 -18.00 3.54 -33.77
C LEU A 79 -17.99 4.82 -32.93
N ASP A 80 -17.42 5.90 -33.41
CA ASP A 80 -17.42 7.21 -32.77
C ASP A 80 -18.83 7.82 -32.68
N GLU A 81 -19.63 7.69 -33.73
CA GLU A 81 -21.03 8.14 -33.73
C GLU A 81 -21.93 7.29 -32.80
N SER A 82 -21.75 5.97 -32.79
CA SER A 82 -22.49 5.09 -31.89
C SER A 82 -22.13 5.36 -30.43
N ASN A 83 -20.87 5.61 -30.13
CA ASN A 83 -20.38 6.01 -28.81
C ASN A 83 -20.90 7.41 -28.41
N LYS A 84 -20.90 8.38 -29.29
CA LYS A 84 -21.50 9.71 -29.07
C LYS A 84 -22.99 9.61 -28.75
N LYS A 85 -23.78 8.82 -29.54
CA LYS A 85 -25.21 8.59 -29.26
C LYS A 85 -25.44 7.90 -27.93
N ARG A 86 -24.60 6.93 -27.56
CA ARG A 86 -24.69 6.25 -26.24
C ARG A 86 -24.37 7.20 -25.10
N ILE A 87 -23.34 8.03 -25.22
CA ILE A 87 -22.93 9.03 -24.25
C ILE A 87 -24.06 10.07 -24.06
N THR A 88 -24.63 10.59 -25.14
CA THR A 88 -25.73 11.55 -25.10
C THR A 88 -26.96 10.96 -24.42
N LYS A 89 -27.34 9.71 -24.73
CA LYS A 89 -28.47 9.02 -24.10
C LYS A 89 -28.25 8.81 -22.60
N GLN A 90 -27.03 8.50 -22.15
CA GLN A 90 -26.68 8.33 -20.74
C GLN A 90 -26.68 9.67 -20.00
N THR A 91 -26.15 10.72 -20.58
CA THR A 91 -26.15 12.07 -19.98
C THR A 91 -27.58 12.56 -19.74
N ASN A 92 -28.49 12.32 -20.69
CA ASN A 92 -29.90 12.68 -20.58
C ASN A 92 -30.66 11.86 -19.50
N SER A 93 -30.15 10.72 -19.09
CA SER A 93 -30.74 9.89 -18.01
C SER A 93 -30.24 10.26 -16.61
N PHE A 94 -29.16 11.04 -16.48
CA PHE A 94 -28.63 11.49 -15.20
C PHE A 94 -29.40 12.73 -14.72
N LYS A 95 -30.18 12.55 -13.66
CA LYS A 95 -30.91 13.65 -13.03
C LYS A 95 -30.27 13.99 -11.69
N VAL A 96 -29.93 15.25 -11.50
CA VAL A 96 -29.38 15.74 -10.24
C VAL A 96 -30.47 15.77 -9.18
N SER A 97 -30.26 15.03 -8.09
CA SER A 97 -31.22 14.90 -6.97
C SER A 97 -30.56 15.34 -5.64
N ASN A 98 -30.08 16.46 -5.49
CA ASN A 98 -29.33 17.01 -4.34
C ASN A 98 -29.86 16.51 -2.96
N THR A 99 -29.47 15.32 -2.54
CA THR A 99 -29.83 14.78 -1.22
C THR A 99 -28.74 15.17 -0.23
N PRO A 100 -29.06 15.96 0.82
CA PRO A 100 -28.08 16.43 1.77
C PRO A 100 -27.72 15.36 2.79
N TYR A 101 -26.41 15.20 3.05
CA TYR A 101 -25.88 14.30 4.06
C TYR A 101 -24.93 15.03 5.00
N LYS A 102 -25.02 14.71 6.30
CA LYS A 102 -24.12 15.26 7.31
C LYS A 102 -22.70 14.71 7.13
N VAL A 103 -21.74 15.60 7.21
CA VAL A 103 -20.30 15.27 7.29
C VAL A 103 -19.84 15.36 8.74
N SER A 104 -19.07 14.38 9.18
CA SER A 104 -18.46 14.34 10.52
C SER A 104 -16.99 13.98 10.40
N ASP A 105 -16.13 14.80 10.99
CA ASP A 105 -14.72 14.46 11.16
C ASP A 105 -14.53 13.59 12.40
N LEU A 106 -13.97 12.40 12.24
CA LEU A 106 -13.64 11.48 13.33
C LEU A 106 -12.21 11.66 13.84
N THR A 107 -11.39 12.43 13.14
CA THR A 107 -10.00 12.69 13.51
C THR A 107 -9.89 13.76 14.59
N ASN A 108 -10.91 14.60 14.73
CA ASN A 108 -10.93 15.83 15.56
C ASN A 108 -9.81 16.84 15.17
N LEU A 109 -9.23 16.69 13.98
CA LEU A 109 -8.13 17.50 13.47
C LEU A 109 -8.53 18.37 12.28
N THR A 110 -9.63 18.02 11.58
CA THR A 110 -10.07 18.74 10.40
C THR A 110 -11.16 19.76 10.76
N ILE A 111 -10.93 21.00 10.43
CA ILE A 111 -11.94 22.06 10.55
C ILE A 111 -12.78 22.05 9.28
N LEU A 112 -14.02 21.57 9.39
CA LEU A 112 -14.95 21.52 8.27
C LEU A 112 -15.53 22.90 7.99
N THR A 113 -15.36 23.42 6.77
CA THR A 113 -16.01 24.65 6.30
C THR A 113 -17.51 24.45 6.07
N LYS A 114 -17.89 23.21 5.71
CA LYS A 114 -19.28 22.77 5.55
C LYS A 114 -19.50 21.43 6.25
N ASN A 115 -20.58 21.34 7.00
CA ASN A 115 -20.95 20.10 7.70
C ASN A 115 -22.03 19.29 6.95
N THR A 116 -22.36 19.67 5.73
CA THR A 116 -23.36 19.03 4.87
C THR A 116 -22.91 19.03 3.43
N ILE A 117 -23.10 17.92 2.76
CA ILE A 117 -22.78 17.70 1.35
C ILE A 117 -23.99 17.06 0.65
N ASN A 118 -24.21 17.42 -0.61
CA ASN A 118 -25.24 16.84 -1.43
C ASN A 118 -24.68 15.69 -2.28
N LEU A 119 -25.34 14.55 -2.23
CA LEU A 119 -25.10 13.43 -3.13
C LEU A 119 -26.27 13.26 -4.09
N THR A 120 -25.96 12.79 -5.29
CA THR A 120 -26.94 12.40 -6.32
C THR A 120 -26.81 10.92 -6.57
N LYS A 121 -27.92 10.20 -6.43
CA LYS A 121 -27.93 8.75 -6.69
C LYS A 121 -28.24 8.45 -8.13
N TYR A 122 -27.38 7.67 -8.80
CA TYR A 122 -27.62 7.16 -10.15
C TYR A 122 -27.30 5.66 -10.21
N GLN A 123 -28.27 4.85 -10.54
CA GLN A 123 -28.15 3.38 -10.56
C GLN A 123 -27.62 2.81 -9.22
N ASP A 124 -28.11 3.34 -8.10
CA ASP A 124 -27.67 3.02 -6.73
C ASP A 124 -26.22 3.37 -6.39
N ILE A 125 -25.56 4.14 -7.24
CA ILE A 125 -24.22 4.65 -7.01
C ILE A 125 -24.33 6.12 -6.58
N ASP A 126 -23.58 6.49 -5.53
CA ASP A 126 -23.56 7.83 -4.98
C ASP A 126 -22.54 8.71 -5.72
N TYR A 127 -23.05 9.72 -6.42
CA TYR A 127 -22.28 10.72 -7.16
C TYR A 127 -22.18 12.01 -6.35
N ILE A 128 -21.06 12.67 -6.47
CA ILE A 128 -20.82 13.98 -5.89
C ILE A 128 -20.39 14.96 -6.99
N ASP A 129 -20.81 16.20 -6.86
CA ASP A 129 -20.26 17.29 -7.65
C ASP A 129 -18.79 17.55 -7.28
N LEU A 130 -17.95 17.72 -8.30
CA LEU A 130 -16.51 17.90 -8.12
C LEU A 130 -16.19 19.08 -7.19
N ASP A 131 -16.91 20.20 -7.28
CA ASP A 131 -16.65 21.37 -6.45
C ASP A 131 -16.94 21.11 -4.96
N GLN A 132 -18.03 20.40 -4.67
CA GLN A 132 -18.33 19.98 -3.30
C GLN A 132 -17.27 19.01 -2.76
N PHE A 133 -16.77 18.10 -3.60
CA PHE A 133 -15.66 17.22 -3.21
C PHE A 133 -14.38 18.01 -2.94
N LEU A 134 -14.06 19.00 -3.78
CA LEU A 134 -12.87 19.83 -3.61
C LEU A 134 -12.94 20.71 -2.37
N ASP A 135 -14.13 21.13 -1.92
CA ASP A 135 -14.29 21.83 -0.64
C ASP A 135 -13.87 20.91 0.53
N LEU A 136 -14.33 19.65 0.55
CA LEU A 136 -13.88 18.66 1.55
C LEU A 136 -12.37 18.39 1.44
N PHE A 137 -11.86 18.29 0.22
CA PHE A 137 -10.44 18.04 0.00
C PHE A 137 -9.57 19.18 0.50
N LYS A 138 -10.02 20.46 0.33
CA LYS A 138 -9.34 21.62 0.92
C LYS A 138 -9.32 21.56 2.44
N ASP A 139 -10.44 21.17 3.07
CA ASP A 139 -10.51 21.02 4.51
C ASP A 139 -9.57 19.92 5.02
N ILE A 140 -9.53 18.77 4.34
CA ILE A 140 -8.61 17.66 4.67
C ILE A 140 -7.14 18.08 4.58
N LEU A 141 -6.77 18.90 3.58
CA LEU A 141 -5.41 19.41 3.38
C LEU A 141 -5.12 20.70 4.16
N GLU A 142 -6.07 21.21 4.93
CA GLU A 142 -5.96 22.49 5.67
C GLU A 142 -5.55 23.68 4.76
N ILE A 143 -6.01 23.67 3.50
CA ILE A 143 -5.68 24.71 2.52
C ILE A 143 -6.29 26.04 2.96
N ASN A 144 -5.47 27.09 2.95
CA ASN A 144 -5.81 28.46 3.38
C ASN A 144 -6.16 28.59 4.88
N GLN A 145 -6.04 27.54 5.68
CA GLN A 145 -6.33 27.58 7.11
C GLN A 145 -5.06 27.82 7.95
N LYS A 146 -3.92 27.35 7.48
CA LYS A 146 -2.68 27.36 8.24
C LYS A 146 -1.45 27.36 7.35
N THR A 147 -0.47 28.18 7.70
CA THR A 147 0.88 28.08 7.16
C THR A 147 1.67 27.10 8.04
N GLU A 148 2.23 26.06 7.45
CA GLU A 148 3.00 25.04 8.15
C GLU A 148 4.50 25.38 8.11
N GLU A 149 5.19 25.19 9.24
CA GLU A 149 6.64 25.13 9.24
C GLU A 149 7.10 23.74 8.80
N VAL A 150 7.91 23.69 7.73
CA VAL A 150 8.42 22.45 7.19
C VAL A 150 9.94 22.51 6.98
N ILE A 151 10.60 21.38 7.09
CA ILE A 151 12.01 21.23 6.71
C ILE A 151 12.07 20.56 5.34
N TYR A 152 12.66 21.25 4.36
CA TYR A 152 12.88 20.73 3.03
C TYR A 152 14.36 20.92 2.64
N ASN A 153 15.02 19.85 2.25
CA ASN A 153 16.48 19.85 1.93
C ASN A 153 17.33 20.57 3.00
N ASN A 154 17.08 20.27 4.29
CA ASN A 154 17.77 20.82 5.47
C ASN A 154 17.57 22.32 5.74
N ASN A 155 16.69 22.99 5.02
CA ASN A 155 16.31 24.37 5.27
C ASN A 155 14.88 24.44 5.80
N SER A 156 14.62 25.42 6.67
CA SER A 156 13.27 25.67 7.20
C SER A 156 12.49 26.60 6.28
N TYR A 157 11.27 26.20 5.98
CA TYR A 157 10.36 26.96 5.13
C TYR A 157 9.00 27.14 5.81
N LEU A 158 8.32 28.20 5.41
CA LEU A 158 6.88 28.34 5.60
C LEU A 158 6.20 27.76 4.35
N LEU A 159 5.42 26.70 4.53
CA LEU A 159 4.65 26.07 3.47
C LEU A 159 3.25 26.64 3.43
N ASN A 160 2.87 27.16 2.28
CA ASN A 160 1.51 27.57 1.95
C ASN A 160 0.98 26.70 0.81
N LYS A 161 -0.17 26.06 1.03
CA LYS A 161 -0.84 25.21 0.05
C LYS A 161 -1.96 25.97 -0.64
N GLU A 162 -2.08 25.80 -1.94
CA GLU A 162 -3.11 26.41 -2.77
C GLU A 162 -3.72 25.38 -3.72
N LEU A 163 -5.04 25.41 -3.89
CA LEU A 163 -5.77 24.60 -4.85
C LEU A 163 -6.43 25.51 -5.87
N LYS A 164 -6.11 25.33 -7.15
CA LYS A 164 -6.69 26.06 -8.27
C LYS A 164 -7.50 25.13 -9.16
N LYS A 165 -8.68 25.60 -9.57
CA LYS A 165 -9.50 24.98 -10.61
C LYS A 165 -9.47 25.86 -11.86
N GLU A 166 -9.15 25.26 -13.01
CA GLU A 166 -9.16 25.90 -14.32
C GLU A 166 -10.06 25.10 -15.24
N ILE A 167 -10.88 25.78 -16.04
CA ILE A 167 -11.75 25.14 -17.03
C ILE A 167 -11.33 25.65 -18.41
N ASN A 168 -11.00 24.75 -19.30
CA ASN A 168 -10.64 25.09 -20.68
C ASN A 168 -11.26 24.04 -21.63
N ASN A 169 -12.25 24.47 -22.42
CA ASN A 169 -13.05 23.62 -23.29
C ASN A 169 -13.67 22.43 -22.53
N ASN A 170 -13.25 21.23 -22.87
CA ASN A 170 -13.71 19.97 -22.26
C ASN A 170 -12.80 19.45 -21.12
N LEU A 171 -11.86 20.29 -20.66
CA LEU A 171 -10.90 19.94 -19.63
C LEU A 171 -11.15 20.77 -18.35
N ILE A 172 -11.28 20.07 -17.22
CA ILE A 172 -11.20 20.69 -15.89
C ILE A 172 -9.86 20.28 -15.30
N THR A 173 -9.03 21.27 -14.94
CA THR A 173 -7.70 21.05 -14.34
C THR A 173 -7.73 21.50 -12.89
N ILE A 174 -7.38 20.62 -11.98
CA ILE A 174 -7.20 20.88 -10.57
C ILE A 174 -5.70 20.89 -10.29
N LYS A 175 -5.15 22.05 -9.93
CA LYS A 175 -3.74 22.22 -9.58
C LYS A 175 -3.58 22.31 -8.08
N LEU A 176 -2.74 21.46 -7.51
CA LEU A 176 -2.26 21.57 -6.13
C LEU A 176 -0.88 22.24 -6.17
N ILE A 177 -0.73 23.33 -5.43
CA ILE A 177 0.45 24.20 -5.45
C ILE A 177 0.97 24.34 -4.03
N ASN A 178 2.19 23.91 -3.78
CA ASN A 178 2.91 24.10 -2.54
C ASN A 178 3.95 25.21 -2.73
N LYS A 179 3.79 26.33 -2.01
CA LYS A 179 4.69 27.47 -2.02
C LYS A 179 5.56 27.41 -0.76
N TYR A 180 6.87 27.31 -0.96
CA TYR A 180 7.87 27.25 0.10
C TYR A 180 8.57 28.59 0.22
N GLN A 181 8.38 29.29 1.34
CA GLN A 181 9.02 30.54 1.64
C GLN A 181 10.13 30.31 2.68
N SER A 182 11.36 30.69 2.35
CA SER A 182 12.52 30.53 3.24
C SER A 182 12.34 31.34 4.53
N LYS A 183 12.63 30.71 5.67
CA LYS A 183 12.68 31.41 6.96
C LYS A 183 14.00 32.16 7.17
N ASP A 184 15.05 31.80 6.43
CA ASP A 184 16.32 32.51 6.46
C ASP A 184 16.23 33.75 5.54
N LYS A 185 16.12 34.92 6.15
CA LYS A 185 16.01 36.19 5.44
C LYS A 185 17.24 36.54 4.57
N ASN A 186 18.36 35.88 4.82
CA ASN A 186 19.60 36.10 4.07
C ASN A 186 19.73 35.16 2.87
N LYS A 187 18.81 34.20 2.71
CA LYS A 187 18.79 33.23 1.62
C LYS A 187 17.42 33.26 0.94
N THR A 188 17.32 33.97 -0.17
CA THR A 188 16.12 33.99 -1.03
C THR A 188 16.02 32.70 -1.85
N ASN A 189 15.67 31.60 -1.20
CA ASN A 189 15.50 30.30 -1.85
C ASN A 189 14.03 29.86 -1.86
N ASP A 190 13.13 30.81 -2.11
CA ASP A 190 11.71 30.52 -2.28
C ASP A 190 11.52 29.69 -3.55
N PHE A 191 10.63 28.69 -3.48
CA PHE A 191 10.31 27.86 -4.63
C PHE A 191 8.87 27.37 -4.58
N ILE A 192 8.37 26.91 -5.73
CA ILE A 192 7.01 26.40 -5.90
C ILE A 192 7.09 25.00 -6.51
N ILE A 193 6.33 24.08 -5.93
CA ILE A 193 6.08 22.76 -6.51
C ILE A 193 4.59 22.66 -6.82
N SER A 194 4.23 22.27 -8.03
CA SER A 194 2.84 22.10 -8.41
C SER A 194 2.63 20.84 -9.22
N GLU A 195 1.51 20.18 -8.94
CA GLU A 195 1.05 18.99 -9.65
C GLU A 195 -0.45 19.16 -9.96
N PHE A 196 -0.97 18.37 -10.91
CA PHE A 196 -2.35 18.53 -11.32
C PHE A 196 -3.07 17.21 -11.57
N ILE A 197 -4.39 17.28 -11.47
CA ILE A 197 -5.32 16.28 -12.02
C ILE A 197 -6.18 16.97 -13.07
N LYS A 198 -6.28 16.35 -14.26
CA LYS A 198 -7.17 16.83 -15.35
C LYS A 198 -8.30 15.84 -15.56
N PHE A 199 -9.51 16.37 -15.72
CA PHE A 199 -10.71 15.65 -16.12
C PHE A 199 -11.09 16.04 -17.54
N ASP A 200 -10.90 15.12 -18.47
CA ASP A 200 -11.43 15.24 -19.83
C ASP A 200 -12.85 14.64 -19.83
N PHE A 201 -13.84 15.50 -19.63
CA PHE A 201 -15.22 15.04 -19.49
C PHE A 201 -15.86 14.62 -20.82
N LEU A 202 -15.29 15.01 -21.96
CA LEU A 202 -15.74 14.53 -23.27
C LEU A 202 -15.26 13.10 -23.53
N ASN A 203 -13.96 12.85 -23.35
CA ASN A 203 -13.36 11.53 -23.61
C ASN A 203 -13.41 10.60 -22.39
N LYS A 204 -13.97 11.06 -21.25
CA LYS A 204 -14.06 10.31 -19.98
C LYS A 204 -12.71 9.83 -19.48
N LYS A 205 -11.69 10.70 -19.58
CA LYS A 205 -10.33 10.40 -19.12
C LYS A 205 -9.95 11.26 -17.93
N ILE A 206 -9.15 10.67 -17.05
CA ILE A 206 -8.53 11.36 -15.92
C ILE A 206 -7.02 11.27 -16.12
N ILE A 207 -6.32 12.39 -15.97
CA ILE A 207 -4.88 12.48 -16.16
C ILE A 207 -4.29 13.04 -14.87
N ILE A 208 -3.53 12.24 -14.15
CA ILE A 208 -2.76 12.66 -12.97
C ILE A 208 -1.34 12.95 -13.48
N SER A 209 -0.86 14.17 -13.25
CA SER A 209 0.41 14.67 -13.82
C SER A 209 1.60 13.78 -13.51
N SER A 210 1.69 13.35 -12.26
CA SER A 210 2.71 12.42 -11.80
C SER A 210 2.32 11.84 -10.44
N VAL A 211 3.08 10.85 -9.98
CA VAL A 211 2.97 10.30 -8.62
C VAL A 211 3.31 11.34 -7.54
N ASN A 212 4.05 12.41 -7.88
CA ASN A 212 4.36 13.50 -6.96
C ASN A 212 3.12 14.26 -6.50
N PHE A 213 2.00 14.19 -7.23
CA PHE A 213 0.73 14.73 -6.76
C PHE A 213 0.40 14.22 -5.34
N TYR A 214 0.63 12.93 -5.08
CA TYR A 214 0.39 12.32 -3.77
C TYR A 214 1.43 12.72 -2.72
N ASN A 215 2.66 13.04 -3.14
CA ASN A 215 3.68 13.57 -2.25
C ASN A 215 3.33 14.99 -1.75
N LEU A 216 2.62 15.80 -2.56
CA LEU A 216 2.18 17.14 -2.15
C LEU A 216 0.99 17.10 -1.16
N ILE A 217 0.19 16.03 -1.19
CA ILE A 217 -0.91 15.81 -0.24
C ILE A 217 -0.37 15.50 1.14
N ASN A 218 0.58 14.59 1.22
CA ASN A 218 1.19 14.14 2.47
C ASN A 218 2.30 15.11 2.85
N SER A 219 2.05 15.97 3.85
CA SER A 219 3.13 16.76 4.44
C SER A 219 4.16 15.80 5.04
N TYR A 220 5.42 15.93 4.62
CA TYR A 220 6.51 15.18 5.23
C TYR A 220 6.61 15.55 6.71
N GLN A 221 6.42 14.57 7.58
CA GLN A 221 6.60 14.77 9.00
C GLN A 221 8.04 15.25 9.26
N ASN A 222 8.16 16.35 9.98
CA ASN A 222 9.45 16.89 10.42
C ASN A 222 10.04 15.94 11.47
N GLU A 223 10.72 14.88 11.02
CA GLU A 223 11.46 14.00 11.92
C GLU A 223 12.86 14.56 12.13
N THR A 224 13.16 15.05 13.33
CA THR A 224 14.42 15.71 13.66
C THR A 224 15.66 14.82 13.51
N ASN A 225 15.45 13.50 13.59
CA ASN A 225 16.52 12.52 13.46
C ASN A 225 16.86 12.14 12.01
N LEU A 226 16.06 12.60 11.03
CA LEU A 226 16.26 12.27 9.63
C LEU A 226 16.49 13.53 8.79
N LYS A 227 17.44 13.46 7.87
CA LYS A 227 17.64 14.44 6.81
C LYS A 227 17.42 13.76 5.47
N TYR A 228 16.46 14.29 4.71
CA TYR A 228 16.22 13.89 3.33
C TYR A 228 17.02 14.82 2.43
N HIS A 229 18.06 14.29 1.77
CA HIS A 229 19.01 15.14 1.03
C HIS A 229 18.60 15.40 -0.41
N TYR A 230 17.81 14.53 -1.01
CA TYR A 230 17.44 14.71 -2.40
C TYR A 230 16.39 13.70 -2.86
N PHE A 231 15.35 14.23 -3.51
CA PHE A 231 14.42 13.42 -4.31
C PHE A 231 14.84 13.53 -5.76
N LYS A 232 15.40 12.48 -6.34
CA LYS A 232 15.61 12.41 -7.78
C LYS A 232 14.50 11.60 -8.41
N THR A 233 13.51 12.26 -8.99
CA THR A 233 12.59 11.62 -9.92
C THR A 233 13.32 11.44 -11.24
N LEU A 234 13.63 10.21 -11.62
CA LEU A 234 14.35 9.89 -12.84
C LEU A 234 13.45 9.97 -14.07
N GLU A 235 12.21 9.52 -13.91
CA GLU A 235 11.17 9.56 -14.93
C GLU A 235 9.86 10.00 -14.27
N SER A 236 9.17 10.98 -14.87
CA SER A 236 7.85 11.42 -14.43
C SER A 236 6.88 11.28 -15.60
N LYS A 237 6.10 10.21 -15.58
CA LYS A 237 5.05 9.97 -16.59
C LYS A 237 3.70 10.15 -15.94
N PRO A 238 2.73 10.75 -16.62
CA PRO A 238 1.38 10.88 -16.11
C PRO A 238 0.70 9.51 -16.00
N LEU A 239 -0.18 9.37 -15.01
CA LEU A 239 -1.12 8.27 -14.94
C LEU A 239 -2.38 8.67 -15.72
N ILE A 240 -2.67 7.97 -16.81
CA ILE A 240 -3.84 8.22 -17.66
C ILE A 240 -4.85 7.10 -17.45
N ILE A 241 -6.04 7.47 -16.97
CA ILE A 241 -7.13 6.55 -16.67
C ILE A 241 -8.28 6.80 -17.65
N ASP A 242 -8.61 5.81 -18.45
CA ASP A 242 -9.80 5.84 -19.31
C ASP A 242 -10.97 5.18 -18.60
N LEU A 243 -11.92 5.98 -18.12
CA LEU A 243 -13.08 5.50 -17.35
C LEU A 243 -14.02 4.64 -18.22
N ASN A 244 -14.03 4.83 -19.54
CA ASN A 244 -14.83 3.99 -20.45
C ASN A 244 -14.38 2.52 -20.40
N LYS A 245 -13.07 2.27 -20.26
CA LYS A 245 -12.52 0.92 -20.08
C LYS A 245 -13.18 0.17 -18.92
N TYR A 246 -13.52 0.87 -17.85
CA TYR A 246 -14.06 0.32 -16.61
C TYR A 246 -15.58 0.48 -16.49
N ASN A 247 -16.28 0.99 -17.51
CA ASN A 247 -17.71 1.35 -17.43
C ASN A 247 -18.03 2.24 -16.22
N ILE A 248 -17.14 3.15 -15.87
CA ILE A 248 -17.35 4.16 -14.82
C ILE A 248 -17.81 5.45 -15.50
N TYR A 249 -18.97 5.96 -15.08
CA TYR A 249 -19.55 7.14 -15.71
C TYR A 249 -19.10 8.42 -15.02
N MET A 250 -18.83 9.44 -15.85
CA MET A 250 -18.57 10.82 -15.47
C MET A 250 -19.58 11.70 -16.21
N PHE A 251 -20.35 12.50 -15.49
CA PHE A 251 -21.40 13.32 -16.03
C PHE A 251 -21.03 14.80 -15.93
N HIS A 252 -21.17 15.54 -17.03
CA HIS A 252 -21.06 16.99 -17.03
C HIS A 252 -22.43 17.58 -17.40
N THR A 253 -23.02 18.33 -16.48
CA THR A 253 -24.34 18.95 -16.62
C THR A 253 -24.40 20.24 -15.81
N ASN A 254 -25.08 21.27 -16.33
CA ASN A 254 -25.24 22.58 -15.67
C ASN A 254 -23.90 23.16 -15.19
N ASN A 255 -22.84 23.06 -15.99
CA ASN A 255 -21.47 23.48 -15.68
C ASN A 255 -20.80 22.74 -14.52
N ASN A 256 -21.42 21.71 -13.97
CA ASN A 256 -20.89 20.88 -12.89
C ASN A 256 -20.44 19.53 -13.40
N LEU A 257 -19.41 18.97 -12.78
CA LEU A 257 -18.87 17.64 -13.06
C LEU A 257 -19.18 16.68 -11.92
N TYR A 258 -19.89 15.60 -12.25
CA TYR A 258 -20.28 14.58 -11.28
C TYR A 258 -19.52 13.28 -11.53
N LEU A 259 -18.93 12.74 -10.47
CA LEU A 259 -18.30 11.40 -10.45
C LEU A 259 -18.78 10.62 -9.24
N PRO A 260 -18.69 9.27 -9.25
CA PRO A 260 -18.90 8.50 -8.04
C PRO A 260 -17.99 8.99 -6.92
N LEU A 261 -18.55 9.24 -5.73
CA LEU A 261 -17.80 9.70 -4.55
C LEU A 261 -16.57 8.82 -4.30
N ILE A 262 -16.75 7.50 -4.39
CA ILE A 262 -15.69 6.53 -4.14
C ILE A 262 -14.55 6.62 -5.15
N VAL A 263 -14.84 7.01 -6.41
CA VAL A 263 -13.83 7.20 -7.46
C VAL A 263 -13.01 8.44 -7.18
N LEU A 264 -13.65 9.57 -6.80
CA LEU A 264 -12.92 10.79 -6.41
C LEU A 264 -12.08 10.56 -5.15
N ASN A 265 -12.64 9.87 -4.13
CA ASN A 265 -11.88 9.49 -2.95
C ASN A 265 -10.61 8.69 -3.32
N GLN A 266 -10.73 7.70 -4.22
CA GLN A 266 -9.59 6.91 -4.66
C GLN A 266 -8.57 7.74 -5.45
N ILE A 267 -9.02 8.64 -6.33
CA ILE A 267 -8.14 9.45 -7.17
C ILE A 267 -7.37 10.48 -6.35
N PHE A 268 -8.02 11.18 -5.44
CA PHE A 268 -7.40 12.25 -4.66
C PHE A 268 -6.71 11.74 -3.39
N LEU A 269 -7.29 10.75 -2.73
CA LEU A 269 -6.86 10.31 -1.39
C LEU A 269 -6.23 8.90 -1.37
N SER A 270 -5.89 8.33 -2.54
CA SER A 270 -5.31 6.98 -2.66
C SER A 270 -4.10 6.72 -1.74
N GLU A 271 -3.26 7.73 -1.57
CA GLU A 271 -2.04 7.64 -0.75
C GLU A 271 -2.14 8.50 0.53
N SER A 272 -3.30 9.14 0.78
CA SER A 272 -3.54 9.94 1.98
C SER A 272 -3.79 9.07 3.21
N GLU A 273 -3.40 9.57 4.36
CA GLU A 273 -3.75 8.97 5.66
C GLU A 273 -5.20 9.25 6.06
N LYS A 274 -5.84 10.27 5.50
CA LYS A 274 -7.25 10.59 5.69
C LYS A 274 -8.09 10.10 4.52
N GLN A 275 -9.28 9.57 4.81
CA GLN A 275 -10.23 9.03 3.83
C GLN A 275 -11.63 9.57 4.07
N ILE A 276 -12.44 9.64 3.00
CA ILE A 276 -13.87 9.97 3.07
C ILE A 276 -14.68 8.69 2.93
N TYR A 277 -15.55 8.42 3.89
CA TYR A 277 -16.40 7.24 3.94
C TYR A 277 -17.88 7.60 4.04
N PHE A 278 -18.69 7.02 3.18
CA PHE A 278 -20.15 7.15 3.25
C PHE A 278 -20.78 5.82 3.68
N ASN A 279 -21.54 5.85 4.79
CA ASN A 279 -22.20 4.66 5.32
C ASN A 279 -23.69 4.60 4.99
N ASN A 280 -24.13 5.20 3.89
CA ASN A 280 -25.53 5.37 3.46
C ASN A 280 -26.40 6.30 4.33
N LYS A 281 -25.84 6.92 5.37
CA LYS A 281 -26.54 7.88 6.23
C LYS A 281 -25.72 9.13 6.49
N ASN A 282 -24.43 8.99 6.73
CA ASN A 282 -23.51 10.07 7.02
C ASN A 282 -22.20 9.88 6.24
N LEU A 283 -21.54 10.99 5.94
CA LEU A 283 -20.16 11.00 5.50
C LEU A 283 -19.24 11.17 6.70
N PHE A 284 -18.12 10.47 6.67
CA PHE A 284 -17.09 10.53 7.69
C PHE A 284 -15.74 10.82 7.06
N ILE A 285 -14.98 11.74 7.66
CA ILE A 285 -13.54 11.84 7.45
C ILE A 285 -12.89 11.08 8.61
N PHE A 286 -11.99 10.16 8.30
CA PHE A 286 -11.30 9.35 9.30
C PHE A 286 -9.85 9.08 8.91
N GLU A 287 -9.00 8.77 9.89
CA GLU A 287 -7.63 8.38 9.65
C GLU A 287 -7.49 6.87 9.47
N VAL A 288 -6.65 6.51 8.50
CA VAL A 288 -6.28 5.10 8.21
C VAL A 288 -5.79 4.38 9.46
N PHE A 289 -5.03 5.08 10.29
CA PHE A 289 -4.45 4.54 11.51
C PHE A 289 -5.48 4.07 12.54
N ASP A 290 -6.62 4.76 12.64
CA ASP A 290 -7.69 4.41 13.59
C ASP A 290 -8.26 3.00 13.36
N LEU A 291 -8.19 2.51 12.12
CA LEU A 291 -8.64 1.17 11.79
C LEU A 291 -7.65 0.06 12.19
N TYR A 292 -6.39 0.43 12.46
CA TYR A 292 -5.36 -0.52 12.89
C TYR A 292 -5.29 -0.67 14.41
N GLN A 293 -5.76 0.31 15.17
CA GLN A 293 -5.75 0.24 16.64
C GLN A 293 -6.76 -0.78 17.15
N HIS A 294 -6.30 -1.79 17.89
CA HIS A 294 -7.18 -2.80 18.46
C HIS A 294 -8.16 -2.22 19.50
N ASN A 295 -7.77 -1.16 20.18
CA ASN A 295 -8.54 -0.54 21.25
C ASN A 295 -9.49 0.56 20.76
N ASN A 296 -9.34 1.05 19.53
CA ASN A 296 -10.21 2.11 18.98
C ASN A 296 -11.38 1.51 18.19
N ASN A 297 -12.28 0.82 18.92
CA ASN A 297 -13.53 0.36 18.34
C ASN A 297 -14.49 1.50 17.98
N GLU A 298 -14.20 2.75 18.38
CA GLU A 298 -15.13 3.86 18.22
C GLU A 298 -15.24 4.30 16.77
N THR A 299 -14.11 4.49 16.07
CA THR A 299 -14.12 4.79 14.63
C THR A 299 -14.83 3.67 13.85
N LYS A 300 -14.48 2.40 14.09
CA LYS A 300 -15.15 1.27 13.45
C LYS A 300 -16.66 1.24 13.74
N LYS A 301 -17.07 1.50 14.98
CA LYS A 301 -18.50 1.58 15.38
C LYS A 301 -19.21 2.69 14.64
N LYS A 302 -18.62 3.89 14.52
CA LYS A 302 -19.19 5.03 13.80
C LYS A 302 -19.33 4.74 12.31
N LEU A 303 -18.29 4.21 11.66
CA LEU A 303 -18.33 3.82 10.25
C LEU A 303 -19.41 2.76 10.00
N SER A 304 -19.58 1.80 10.91
CA SER A 304 -20.58 0.73 10.83
C SER A 304 -21.91 1.08 11.50
N SER A 305 -22.15 2.35 11.90
CA SER A 305 -23.32 2.72 12.71
C SER A 305 -24.66 2.59 11.99
N ASN A 306 -24.65 2.50 10.67
CA ASN A 306 -25.85 2.32 9.85
C ASN A 306 -25.90 0.91 9.26
N LYS A 307 -25.80 -0.10 10.12
CA LYS A 307 -25.98 -1.49 9.67
C LYS A 307 -27.41 -1.70 9.19
N GLN A 308 -27.52 -2.09 7.93
CA GLN A 308 -28.79 -2.39 7.29
C GLN A 308 -28.61 -3.64 6.45
N ASP A 309 -29.49 -4.62 6.62
CA ASP A 309 -29.55 -5.74 5.69
C ASP A 309 -30.28 -5.31 4.42
N ILE A 310 -29.57 -4.58 3.57
CA ILE A 310 -30.09 -4.04 2.32
C ILE A 310 -29.80 -5.03 1.20
N LYS A 311 -30.81 -5.40 0.45
CA LYS A 311 -30.63 -6.15 -0.80
C LYS A 311 -29.86 -5.27 -1.79
N LEU A 312 -28.59 -5.59 -2.03
CA LEU A 312 -27.77 -4.88 -3.01
C LEU A 312 -28.35 -5.06 -4.42
N SER A 313 -28.47 -3.97 -5.15
CA SER A 313 -28.89 -4.05 -6.55
C SER A 313 -27.80 -4.66 -7.44
N ASN A 314 -28.22 -5.24 -8.56
CA ASN A 314 -27.28 -5.77 -9.55
C ASN A 314 -26.38 -4.67 -10.12
N LYS A 315 -26.89 -3.42 -10.21
CA LYS A 315 -26.11 -2.28 -10.70
C LYS A 315 -24.97 -1.91 -9.74
N LEU A 316 -25.22 -1.92 -8.43
CA LEU A 316 -24.17 -1.65 -7.44
C LEU A 316 -23.13 -2.79 -7.41
N LYS A 317 -23.57 -4.05 -7.52
CA LYS A 317 -22.66 -5.20 -7.60
C LYS A 317 -21.79 -5.17 -8.87
N GLU A 318 -22.39 -4.83 -10.01
CA GLU A 318 -21.67 -4.65 -11.28
C GLU A 318 -20.67 -3.48 -11.20
N PHE A 319 -21.06 -2.39 -10.56
CA PHE A 319 -20.18 -1.25 -10.33
C PHE A 319 -19.02 -1.64 -9.42
N GLN A 320 -19.22 -2.46 -8.38
CA GLN A 320 -18.11 -2.96 -7.56
C GLN A 320 -17.13 -3.83 -8.36
N TYR A 321 -17.61 -4.68 -9.26
CA TYR A 321 -16.74 -5.44 -10.16
C TYR A 321 -15.89 -4.50 -11.05
N ASN A 322 -16.51 -3.49 -11.65
CA ASN A 322 -15.86 -2.50 -12.48
C ASN A 322 -14.86 -1.64 -11.70
N TYR A 323 -15.23 -1.26 -10.47
CA TYR A 323 -14.37 -0.49 -9.58
C TYR A 323 -13.16 -1.30 -9.08
N LEU A 324 -13.31 -2.57 -8.76
CA LEU A 324 -12.18 -3.45 -8.43
C LEU A 324 -11.20 -3.55 -9.61
N TRP A 325 -11.72 -3.67 -10.82
CA TRP A 325 -10.87 -3.64 -12.02
C TRP A 325 -10.12 -2.31 -12.17
N PHE A 326 -10.83 -1.18 -12.04
CA PHE A 326 -10.23 0.15 -12.03
C PHE A 326 -9.16 0.31 -10.93
N LEU A 327 -9.46 -0.13 -9.70
CA LEU A 327 -8.57 -0.05 -8.55
C LEU A 327 -7.28 -0.84 -8.78
N LEU A 328 -7.39 -2.10 -9.18
CA LEU A 328 -6.25 -2.99 -9.34
C LEU A 328 -5.37 -2.62 -10.55
N ASP A 329 -5.96 -2.18 -11.64
CA ASP A 329 -5.19 -1.73 -12.81
C ASP A 329 -4.39 -0.44 -12.54
N ASN A 330 -4.95 0.52 -11.80
CA ASN A 330 -4.39 1.86 -11.70
C ASN A 330 -3.73 2.18 -10.35
N PHE A 331 -4.19 1.54 -9.24
CA PHE A 331 -3.81 1.89 -7.88
C PHE A 331 -3.25 0.71 -7.06
N TYR A 332 -2.80 -0.34 -7.73
CA TYR A 332 -2.19 -1.50 -7.10
C TYR A 332 -0.83 -1.80 -7.74
N PRO A 333 0.25 -1.99 -6.95
CA PRO A 333 1.62 -2.03 -7.47
C PRO A 333 2.03 -3.41 -7.96
N LEU A 334 1.42 -4.48 -7.44
CA LEU A 334 1.77 -5.83 -7.83
C LEU A 334 1.10 -6.16 -9.15
N LYS A 335 1.88 -6.18 -10.22
CA LYS A 335 1.37 -6.43 -11.56
C LYS A 335 1.30 -7.92 -11.84
N LEU A 336 0.28 -8.31 -12.61
CA LEU A 336 0.23 -9.64 -13.20
C LEU A 336 1.37 -9.80 -14.23
N GLU A 337 1.72 -11.06 -14.51
CA GLU A 337 2.71 -11.37 -15.54
C GLU A 337 2.44 -10.60 -16.83
N ASN A 338 3.50 -10.06 -17.43
CA ASN A 338 3.45 -9.23 -18.63
C ASN A 338 2.58 -7.95 -18.51
N ASN A 339 2.43 -7.41 -17.31
CA ASN A 339 1.61 -6.20 -17.06
C ASN A 339 0.15 -6.31 -17.58
N LYS A 340 -0.40 -7.52 -17.60
CA LYS A 340 -1.80 -7.73 -17.99
C LYS A 340 -2.76 -6.99 -17.08
N SER A 341 -3.89 -6.59 -17.64
CA SER A 341 -5.01 -6.02 -16.89
C SER A 341 -5.59 -7.05 -15.91
N TYR A 342 -6.05 -6.59 -14.77
CA TYR A 342 -6.76 -7.42 -13.78
C TYR A 342 -8.16 -7.87 -14.23
N LYS A 343 -8.59 -7.50 -15.43
CA LYS A 343 -9.88 -7.95 -15.98
C LYS A 343 -10.00 -9.46 -16.01
N ASP A 344 -8.99 -10.14 -16.55
CA ASP A 344 -9.00 -11.61 -16.68
C ASP A 344 -8.99 -12.29 -15.30
N TYR A 345 -8.19 -11.75 -14.37
CA TYR A 345 -8.18 -12.18 -12.98
C TYR A 345 -9.58 -12.09 -12.34
N LEU A 346 -10.30 -10.98 -12.54
CA LEU A 346 -11.61 -10.73 -11.96
C LEU A 346 -12.74 -11.48 -12.67
N THR A 347 -12.58 -11.85 -13.95
CA THR A 347 -13.63 -12.48 -14.75
C THR A 347 -14.13 -13.78 -14.14
N LYS A 348 -13.26 -14.58 -13.56
CA LYS A 348 -13.63 -15.85 -12.89
C LYS A 348 -14.55 -15.67 -11.68
N TYR A 349 -14.56 -14.47 -11.06
CA TYR A 349 -15.40 -14.16 -9.89
C TYR A 349 -16.70 -13.44 -10.24
N LYS A 350 -16.84 -12.96 -11.49
CA LYS A 350 -17.94 -12.05 -11.87
C LYS A 350 -19.31 -12.64 -11.58
N THR A 351 -19.54 -13.90 -11.96
CA THR A 351 -20.84 -14.56 -11.77
C THR A 351 -21.20 -14.66 -10.29
N SER A 352 -20.26 -15.08 -9.43
CA SER A 352 -20.48 -15.20 -7.98
C SER A 352 -20.65 -13.83 -7.32
N LEU A 353 -19.91 -12.82 -7.77
CA LEU A 353 -20.01 -11.45 -7.26
C LEU A 353 -21.40 -10.82 -7.53
N LEU A 354 -22.09 -11.26 -8.59
CA LEU A 354 -23.43 -10.75 -8.97
C LEU A 354 -24.59 -11.52 -8.35
N LYS A 355 -24.35 -12.58 -7.57
CA LYS A 355 -25.39 -13.35 -6.88
C LYS A 355 -26.01 -12.57 -5.70
N ASP A 356 -26.56 -13.26 -4.72
CA ASP A 356 -27.09 -12.66 -3.50
C ASP A 356 -26.02 -11.91 -2.68
N ASN A 357 -26.43 -11.28 -1.59
CA ASN A 357 -25.52 -10.48 -0.77
C ASN A 357 -24.43 -11.33 -0.11
N LEU A 358 -24.78 -12.49 0.43
CA LEU A 358 -23.83 -13.36 1.11
C LEU A 358 -22.72 -13.80 0.15
N GLU A 359 -23.10 -14.29 -1.02
CA GLU A 359 -22.15 -14.71 -2.04
C GLU A 359 -21.32 -13.54 -2.58
N HIS A 360 -21.91 -12.34 -2.70
CA HIS A 360 -21.21 -11.12 -3.06
C HIS A 360 -20.06 -10.81 -2.09
N PHE A 361 -20.32 -10.82 -0.77
CA PHE A 361 -19.30 -10.52 0.23
C PHE A 361 -18.29 -11.65 0.39
N LYS A 362 -18.70 -12.92 0.33
CA LYS A 362 -17.78 -14.08 0.27
C LYS A 362 -16.83 -13.95 -0.90
N THR A 363 -17.37 -13.66 -2.08
CA THR A 363 -16.57 -13.50 -3.29
C THR A 363 -15.64 -12.28 -3.22
N THR A 364 -16.09 -11.17 -2.62
CA THR A 364 -15.25 -10.00 -2.38
C THR A 364 -14.05 -10.37 -1.49
N ASN A 365 -14.28 -11.07 -0.38
CA ASN A 365 -13.20 -11.55 0.49
C ASN A 365 -12.25 -12.50 -0.25
N LEU A 366 -12.79 -13.40 -1.08
CA LEU A 366 -12.00 -14.33 -1.88
C LEU A 366 -11.14 -13.62 -2.93
N ILE A 367 -11.68 -12.61 -3.64
CA ILE A 367 -10.92 -11.78 -4.58
C ILE A 367 -9.72 -11.15 -3.87
N ILE A 368 -9.96 -10.51 -2.72
CA ILE A 368 -8.90 -9.82 -1.97
C ILE A 368 -7.85 -10.82 -1.47
N ARG A 369 -8.29 -11.99 -0.97
CA ARG A 369 -7.40 -13.06 -0.48
C ARG A 369 -6.54 -13.66 -1.59
N ASP A 370 -7.12 -13.88 -2.76
CA ASP A 370 -6.47 -14.52 -3.91
C ASP A 370 -5.50 -13.61 -4.67
N LEU A 371 -5.42 -12.32 -4.33
CA LEU A 371 -4.30 -11.46 -4.74
C LEU A 371 -2.96 -11.97 -4.17
N ASN A 372 -3.01 -12.82 -3.16
CA ASN A 372 -1.85 -13.46 -2.53
C ASN A 372 -0.79 -12.45 -2.04
N ASP A 373 -1.24 -11.28 -1.64
CA ASP A 373 -0.48 -10.19 -1.05
C ASP A 373 -0.77 -10.10 0.45
N ILE A 374 0.25 -10.33 1.28
CA ILE A 374 0.12 -10.34 2.75
C ILE A 374 -0.28 -8.94 3.28
N HIS A 375 0.05 -7.87 2.57
CA HIS A 375 -0.40 -6.52 2.89
C HIS A 375 -1.89 -6.32 2.63
N THR A 376 -2.47 -7.04 1.64
CA THR A 376 -3.83 -6.81 1.17
C THR A 376 -4.82 -7.71 1.91
N LYS A 377 -5.76 -7.07 2.62
CA LYS A 377 -6.82 -7.77 3.38
C LYS A 377 -8.02 -6.88 3.63
N VAL A 378 -9.15 -7.49 3.92
CA VAL A 378 -10.33 -6.78 4.42
C VAL A 378 -10.09 -6.35 5.86
N LEU A 379 -10.36 -5.07 6.17
CA LEU A 379 -10.25 -4.48 7.52
C LEU A 379 -11.61 -4.26 8.16
N LEU A 380 -12.59 -3.82 7.39
CA LEU A 380 -13.94 -3.57 7.84
C LEU A 380 -14.91 -4.10 6.79
N GLN A 381 -15.81 -4.99 7.22
CA GLN A 381 -16.88 -5.48 6.37
C GLN A 381 -17.92 -4.37 6.14
N SER A 382 -18.61 -4.47 5.03
CA SER A 382 -19.67 -3.53 4.65
C SER A 382 -20.73 -3.40 5.75
N PRO A 383 -21.20 -2.19 6.07
CA PRO A 383 -22.36 -1.99 6.93
C PRO A 383 -23.69 -2.34 6.23
N LEU A 384 -23.69 -2.56 4.92
CA LEU A 384 -24.89 -2.92 4.12
C LEU A 384 -25.27 -4.40 4.22
N TYR A 385 -24.51 -5.17 4.98
CA TYR A 385 -24.78 -6.57 5.24
C TYR A 385 -24.65 -6.85 6.74
N ASP A 386 -25.72 -7.28 7.36
CA ASP A 386 -25.70 -7.70 8.76
C ASP A 386 -25.15 -9.14 8.85
N LEU A 387 -23.88 -9.24 9.20
CA LEU A 387 -23.21 -10.50 9.46
C LEU A 387 -23.88 -11.19 10.66
N LYS A 388 -24.60 -12.25 10.41
CA LYS A 388 -25.09 -13.15 11.47
C LYS A 388 -23.90 -13.88 12.07
N THR A 389 -23.95 -14.16 13.38
CA THR A 389 -22.86 -14.77 14.16
C THR A 389 -22.35 -16.11 13.62
N ASN A 390 -23.06 -16.74 12.70
CA ASN A 390 -22.71 -18.02 12.08
C ASN A 390 -22.02 -17.90 10.71
N ASP A 391 -21.70 -16.70 10.24
CA ASP A 391 -21.04 -16.48 8.93
C ASP A 391 -19.51 -16.70 8.99
N SER A 392 -19.06 -17.73 9.74
CA SER A 392 -17.66 -18.22 9.68
C SER A 392 -17.19 -18.46 8.23
N ASP A 393 -18.12 -18.74 7.34
CA ASP A 393 -17.90 -18.96 5.92
C ASP A 393 -17.49 -17.71 5.11
N LEU A 394 -17.59 -16.50 5.70
CA LEU A 394 -17.04 -15.30 5.07
C LEU A 394 -15.52 -15.28 5.07
N PHE A 395 -14.90 -16.06 5.93
CA PHE A 395 -13.44 -16.15 6.01
C PHE A 395 -12.93 -17.31 5.16
N VAL A 396 -11.98 -17.01 4.31
CA VAL A 396 -11.35 -18.02 3.47
C VAL A 396 -10.59 -19.02 4.36
N ASN A 397 -10.96 -20.30 4.29
CA ASN A 397 -10.24 -21.35 5.01
C ASN A 397 -8.84 -21.53 4.42
N GLU A 398 -7.80 -21.27 5.21
CA GLU A 398 -6.40 -21.33 4.78
C GLU A 398 -5.77 -22.73 4.92
N ASN A 399 -6.43 -23.67 5.63
CA ASN A 399 -5.81 -24.94 6.00
C ASN A 399 -5.41 -25.82 4.80
N ASN A 400 -6.11 -25.70 3.67
CA ASN A 400 -5.85 -26.49 2.46
C ASN A 400 -5.13 -25.72 1.36
N ARG A 401 -4.60 -24.52 1.66
CA ARG A 401 -3.91 -23.68 0.68
C ARG A 401 -2.39 -23.86 0.79
N ASN A 402 -1.70 -23.71 -0.34
CA ASN A 402 -0.24 -23.78 -0.42
C ASN A 402 0.35 -22.55 -1.14
N ASP A 403 -0.34 -21.42 -1.06
CA ASP A 403 0.12 -20.15 -1.61
C ASP A 403 1.07 -19.41 -0.64
N ARG A 404 1.53 -18.22 -1.04
CA ARG A 404 2.47 -17.39 -0.27
C ARG A 404 1.94 -17.08 1.13
N ILE A 405 0.66 -16.69 1.25
CA ILE A 405 0.07 -16.35 2.55
C ILE A 405 0.01 -17.57 3.46
N ALA A 406 -0.43 -18.71 2.96
CA ALA A 406 -0.52 -19.95 3.72
C ALA A 406 0.87 -20.42 4.18
N LYS A 407 1.89 -20.37 3.31
CA LYS A 407 3.29 -20.67 3.66
C LYS A 407 3.81 -19.72 4.72
N PHE A 408 3.57 -18.42 4.57
CA PHE A 408 3.97 -17.41 5.57
C PHE A 408 3.36 -17.71 6.95
N ARG A 409 2.06 -18.04 7.01
CA ARG A 409 1.37 -18.40 8.26
C ARG A 409 1.92 -19.68 8.89
N LYS A 410 2.26 -20.66 8.04
CA LYS A 410 2.88 -21.91 8.51
C LYS A 410 4.25 -21.62 9.16
N TYR A 411 5.11 -20.87 8.48
CA TYR A 411 6.43 -20.50 8.99
C TYR A 411 6.34 -19.63 10.24
N GLU A 412 5.38 -18.70 10.30
CA GLU A 412 5.12 -17.88 11.49
C GLU A 412 4.83 -18.76 12.72
N LYS A 413 3.92 -19.74 12.59
CA LYS A 413 3.58 -20.65 13.69
C LYS A 413 4.80 -21.46 14.16
N GLU A 414 5.61 -21.94 13.23
CA GLU A 414 6.81 -22.74 13.54
C GLU A 414 7.89 -21.88 14.22
N LEU A 415 8.20 -20.70 13.68
CA LEU A 415 9.22 -19.81 14.24
C LEU A 415 8.84 -19.27 15.61
N VAL A 416 7.56 -18.91 15.83
CA VAL A 416 7.07 -18.47 17.13
C VAL A 416 7.19 -19.60 18.15
N LYS A 417 6.86 -20.85 17.78
CA LYS A 417 7.03 -22.02 18.66
C LYS A 417 8.49 -22.25 19.05
N LEU A 418 9.43 -22.14 18.10
CA LEU A 418 10.86 -22.28 18.39
C LEU A 418 11.38 -21.16 19.28
N SER A 419 10.95 -19.93 19.05
CA SER A 419 11.34 -18.77 19.85
C SER A 419 10.83 -18.85 21.30
N SER A 420 9.65 -19.41 21.54
CA SER A 420 9.07 -19.52 22.89
C SER A 420 9.84 -20.44 23.83
N ASN A 421 10.70 -21.31 23.29
CA ASN A 421 11.57 -22.18 24.07
C ASN A 421 12.86 -21.50 24.55
N LEU A 422 13.10 -20.24 24.11
CA LEU A 422 14.30 -19.50 24.49
C LEU A 422 14.03 -18.64 25.73
N ASN A 423 14.97 -18.64 26.67
CA ASN A 423 14.97 -17.65 27.73
C ASN A 423 15.15 -16.25 27.10
N GLU A 424 14.13 -15.43 27.19
CA GLU A 424 14.16 -14.06 26.64
C GLU A 424 15.13 -13.20 27.43
N LYS A 425 16.33 -13.01 26.89
CA LYS A 425 17.23 -11.94 27.29
C LYS A 425 17.16 -10.84 26.24
N ASP A 426 17.18 -9.61 26.69
CA ASP A 426 17.19 -8.43 25.79
C ASP A 426 18.39 -8.45 24.83
N ILE A 427 19.54 -8.94 25.30
CA ILE A 427 20.76 -9.11 24.52
C ILE A 427 21.30 -10.52 24.75
N ARG A 428 21.46 -11.29 23.67
CA ARG A 428 22.12 -12.59 23.68
C ARG A 428 23.56 -12.44 23.23
N TYR A 429 24.46 -13.25 23.76
CA TYR A 429 25.87 -13.26 23.37
C TYR A 429 26.27 -14.64 22.88
N THR A 430 27.15 -14.69 21.87
CA THR A 430 27.82 -15.94 21.48
C THR A 430 28.76 -16.45 22.58
N LYS A 431 29.11 -17.72 22.54
CA LYS A 431 29.96 -18.36 23.57
C LYS A 431 31.32 -17.69 23.71
N ASP A 432 31.89 -17.16 22.62
CA ASP A 432 33.17 -16.43 22.59
C ASP A 432 33.03 -14.96 23.03
N ASN A 433 31.83 -14.49 23.35
CA ASN A 433 31.47 -13.11 23.71
C ASN A 433 31.85 -12.04 22.66
N LYS A 434 32.19 -12.43 21.43
CA LYS A 434 32.58 -11.47 20.37
C LYS A 434 31.38 -10.93 19.60
N THR A 435 30.22 -11.57 19.71
CA THR A 435 29.02 -11.18 18.97
C THR A 435 27.86 -11.02 19.95
N ALA A 436 27.21 -9.84 19.85
CA ALA A 436 25.95 -9.55 20.54
C ALA A 436 24.78 -9.64 19.57
N ILE A 437 23.66 -10.20 20.00
CA ILE A 437 22.45 -10.36 19.21
C ILE A 437 21.31 -9.58 19.86
N ILE A 438 20.78 -8.59 19.14
CA ILE A 438 19.67 -7.73 19.54
C ILE A 438 18.42 -8.17 18.78
N LYS A 439 17.39 -8.62 19.51
CA LYS A 439 16.12 -9.04 18.95
C LYS A 439 15.23 -7.84 18.61
N ILE A 440 14.67 -7.79 17.41
CA ILE A 440 13.77 -6.75 16.94
C ILE A 440 12.53 -7.40 16.28
N ASP A 441 11.51 -7.70 17.07
CA ASP A 441 10.28 -8.39 16.58
C ASP A 441 9.31 -7.43 15.88
N LEU A 442 9.38 -6.13 16.20
CA LEU A 442 8.56 -5.07 15.60
C LEU A 442 9.35 -3.77 15.58
N ILE A 443 9.27 -3.04 14.47
CA ILE A 443 9.95 -1.75 14.34
C ILE A 443 8.97 -0.63 14.68
N THR A 444 9.18 0.01 15.85
CA THR A 444 8.35 1.12 16.36
C THR A 444 9.25 2.28 16.80
N ARG A 445 8.66 3.39 17.25
CA ARG A 445 9.42 4.46 17.89
C ARG A 445 10.12 4.01 19.17
N ASP A 446 9.45 3.17 19.98
CA ASP A 446 10.04 2.64 21.20
C ASP A 446 11.24 1.72 20.91
N THR A 447 11.19 1.00 19.78
CA THR A 447 12.30 0.18 19.29
C THR A 447 13.57 1.00 19.10
N ILE A 448 13.48 2.25 18.62
CA ILE A 448 14.64 3.14 18.46
C ILE A 448 15.36 3.33 19.80
N LYS A 449 14.60 3.66 20.86
CA LYS A 449 15.14 3.86 22.21
C LYS A 449 15.69 2.55 22.78
N GLY A 450 14.96 1.44 22.61
CA GLY A 450 15.39 0.12 23.07
C GLY A 450 16.71 -0.30 22.45
N VAL A 451 16.82 -0.26 21.11
CA VAL A 451 18.05 -0.61 20.39
C VAL A 451 19.21 0.32 20.76
N LYS A 452 18.98 1.63 20.91
CA LYS A 452 20.00 2.56 21.36
C LYS A 452 20.56 2.16 22.73
N ASN A 453 19.69 1.93 23.71
CA ASN A 453 20.10 1.53 25.06
C ASN A 453 20.89 0.22 25.07
N GLN A 454 20.49 -0.76 24.24
CA GLN A 454 21.20 -2.03 24.11
C GLN A 454 22.57 -1.83 23.48
N LEU A 455 22.70 -1.00 22.45
CA LEU A 455 24.00 -0.67 21.82
C LEU A 455 24.93 0.06 22.78
N GLU A 456 24.43 0.98 23.64
CA GLU A 456 25.22 1.63 24.68
C GLU A 456 25.74 0.62 25.72
N GLN A 457 24.93 -0.39 26.11
CA GLN A 457 25.37 -1.45 27.00
C GLN A 457 26.48 -2.32 26.36
N ILE A 458 26.30 -2.67 25.07
CA ILE A 458 27.25 -3.48 24.31
C ILE A 458 28.60 -2.73 24.14
N LYS A 459 28.55 -1.42 23.89
CA LYS A 459 29.74 -0.57 23.71
C LYS A 459 30.69 -0.63 24.89
N ASN A 460 30.19 -0.87 26.10
CA ASN A 460 31.01 -1.00 27.31
C ASN A 460 31.72 -2.36 27.42
N LYS A 461 31.41 -3.33 26.53
CA LYS A 461 32.04 -4.65 26.47
C LYS A 461 33.08 -4.68 25.36
N LYS A 462 34.36 -4.48 25.72
CA LYS A 462 35.47 -4.35 24.75
C LYS A 462 35.68 -5.57 23.86
N GLU A 463 35.28 -6.76 24.33
CA GLU A 463 35.37 -8.03 23.61
C GLU A 463 34.39 -8.12 22.45
N VAL A 464 33.26 -7.44 22.52
CA VAL A 464 32.23 -7.48 21.46
C VAL A 464 32.69 -6.65 20.26
N LYS A 465 32.75 -7.30 19.10
CA LYS A 465 33.12 -6.68 17.81
C LYS A 465 31.94 -6.68 16.83
N ASN A 466 31.02 -7.61 16.99
CA ASN A 466 29.93 -7.83 16.07
C ASN A 466 28.57 -7.62 16.74
N VAL A 467 27.64 -7.02 16.02
CA VAL A 467 26.24 -6.91 16.41
C VAL A 467 25.35 -7.51 15.35
N VAL A 468 24.48 -8.42 15.76
CA VAL A 468 23.44 -8.99 14.90
C VAL A 468 22.10 -8.35 15.27
N PHE A 469 21.44 -7.70 14.33
CA PHE A 469 20.04 -7.34 14.47
C PHE A 469 19.19 -8.56 14.03
N ASP A 470 18.55 -9.17 14.99
CA ASP A 470 17.73 -10.37 14.79
C ASP A 470 16.31 -9.95 14.41
N LEU A 471 16.00 -10.08 13.10
CA LEU A 471 14.69 -9.82 12.52
C LEU A 471 13.90 -11.11 12.27
N THR A 472 14.27 -12.22 12.89
CA THR A 472 13.68 -13.55 12.64
C THR A 472 12.17 -13.57 12.76
N LEU A 473 11.60 -12.83 13.75
CA LEU A 473 10.15 -12.75 13.97
C LEU A 473 9.55 -11.40 13.53
N ASN A 474 10.33 -10.55 12.86
CA ASN A 474 9.90 -9.21 12.51
C ASN A 474 8.87 -9.22 11.37
N LYS A 475 7.66 -8.76 11.64
CA LYS A 475 6.58 -8.65 10.65
C LYS A 475 6.36 -7.22 10.14
N GLY A 476 7.31 -6.33 10.41
CA GLY A 476 7.28 -4.96 9.90
C GLY A 476 7.22 -3.90 10.99
N GLY A 477 6.53 -2.80 10.69
CA GLY A 477 6.37 -1.65 11.59
C GLY A 477 6.50 -0.32 10.85
N SER A 478 7.14 0.65 11.50
CA SER A 478 7.32 2.01 11.01
C SER A 478 8.52 2.11 10.06
N LEU A 479 8.26 2.58 8.84
CA LEU A 479 9.31 2.90 7.87
C LEU A 479 10.24 4.00 8.39
N LEU A 480 9.68 5.01 9.04
CA LEU A 480 10.43 6.12 9.65
C LEU A 480 11.40 5.62 10.73
N ALA A 481 10.91 4.76 11.63
CA ALA A 481 11.76 4.15 12.66
C ALA A 481 12.86 3.26 12.03
N THR A 482 12.55 2.58 10.93
CA THR A 482 13.54 1.80 10.15
C THR A 482 14.69 2.69 9.70
N PHE A 483 14.40 3.84 9.09
CA PHE A 483 15.44 4.77 8.63
C PHE A 483 16.29 5.32 9.80
N ILE A 484 15.67 5.59 10.93
CA ILE A 484 16.38 6.08 12.11
C ILE A 484 17.32 4.99 12.65
N ILE A 485 16.84 3.73 12.78
CA ILE A 485 17.65 2.61 13.29
C ILE A 485 18.84 2.30 12.37
N ILE A 486 18.69 2.45 11.04
CA ILE A 486 19.81 2.32 10.10
C ILE A 486 20.94 3.31 10.42
N GLY A 487 20.62 4.47 10.98
CA GLY A 487 21.62 5.45 11.43
C GLY A 487 22.55 4.97 12.52
N PHE A 488 22.22 3.91 13.27
CA PHE A 488 23.16 3.29 14.20
C PHE A 488 24.31 2.56 13.48
N LEU A 489 24.14 2.21 12.20
CA LEU A 489 25.14 1.54 11.38
C LEU A 489 26.01 2.53 10.61
N THR A 490 25.47 3.69 10.24
CA THR A 490 26.17 4.63 9.36
C THR A 490 25.77 6.10 9.61
N ASN A 491 26.75 6.99 9.54
CA ASN A 491 26.53 8.46 9.49
C ASN A 491 26.41 8.99 8.05
N GLN A 492 26.65 8.12 7.05
CA GLN A 492 26.52 8.50 5.65
C GLN A 492 25.08 8.38 5.17
N SER A 493 24.75 9.06 4.08
CA SER A 493 23.47 8.92 3.44
C SER A 493 23.33 7.55 2.78
N PHE A 494 22.13 6.97 2.87
CA PHE A 494 21.75 5.75 2.19
C PHE A 494 20.58 6.01 1.22
N LYS A 495 20.51 5.20 0.19
CA LYS A 495 19.50 5.32 -0.87
C LYS A 495 18.30 4.44 -0.59
N TYR A 496 17.14 4.99 -0.89
CA TYR A 496 15.85 4.32 -0.88
C TYR A 496 15.20 4.47 -2.24
N HIS A 497 15.04 3.36 -2.97
CA HIS A 497 14.58 3.35 -4.36
C HIS A 497 13.11 2.95 -4.41
N LYS A 498 12.28 3.76 -5.08
CA LYS A 498 10.87 3.49 -5.33
C LYS A 498 10.60 3.32 -6.82
N LEU A 499 9.94 2.24 -7.18
CA LEU A 499 9.40 2.01 -8.51
C LEU A 499 7.88 2.06 -8.44
N TYR A 500 7.27 2.83 -9.33
CA TYR A 500 5.81 2.91 -9.51
C TYR A 500 5.41 2.09 -10.75
N PRO A 501 4.99 0.82 -10.60
CA PRO A 501 4.84 -0.10 -11.74
C PRO A 501 3.80 0.33 -12.77
N ASN A 502 2.79 1.13 -12.36
CA ASN A 502 1.72 1.59 -13.24
C ASN A 502 2.17 2.60 -14.29
N THR A 503 3.15 3.41 -13.97
CA THR A 503 3.69 4.47 -14.83
C THR A 503 5.15 4.24 -15.20
N ASN A 504 5.80 3.24 -14.59
CA ASN A 504 7.25 3.02 -14.62
C ASN A 504 8.06 4.23 -14.12
N ASN A 505 7.45 5.07 -13.27
CA ASN A 505 8.16 6.17 -12.63
C ASN A 505 9.14 5.62 -11.61
N LYS A 506 10.29 6.27 -11.51
CA LYS A 506 11.42 5.87 -10.68
C LYS A 506 11.86 7.03 -9.81
N GLU A 507 12.00 6.78 -8.52
CA GLU A 507 12.40 7.78 -7.54
C GLU A 507 13.53 7.25 -6.65
N ILE A 508 14.55 8.09 -6.41
CA ILE A 508 15.62 7.81 -5.47
C ILE A 508 15.56 8.87 -4.37
N ILE A 509 15.49 8.42 -3.13
CA ILE A 509 15.53 9.28 -1.95
C ILE A 509 16.84 8.99 -1.22
N ASN A 510 17.66 10.02 -0.99
CA ASN A 510 18.84 9.91 -0.15
C ASN A 510 18.48 10.36 1.26
N ILE A 511 18.78 9.52 2.25
CA ILE A 511 18.39 9.70 3.64
C ILE A 511 19.64 9.63 4.51
N THR A 512 19.79 10.57 5.44
CA THR A 512 20.78 10.49 6.51
C THR A 512 20.05 10.46 7.84
N SER A 513 20.44 9.56 8.72
CA SER A 513 19.99 9.55 10.10
C SER A 513 21.04 10.18 11.01
N ASN A 514 20.60 11.13 11.85
CA ASN A 514 21.46 11.86 12.78
C ASN A 514 21.44 11.26 14.20
N ILE A 515 20.97 10.03 14.34
CA ILE A 515 20.82 9.37 15.66
C ILE A 515 22.17 9.06 16.32
N GLY A 516 23.23 8.98 15.51
CA GLY A 516 24.59 8.64 15.95
C GLY A 516 24.96 7.19 15.72
N LYS A 517 26.06 6.96 15.02
CA LYS A 517 26.61 5.63 14.70
C LYS A 517 27.29 4.99 15.91
N PHE A 518 27.15 3.67 16.04
CA PHE A 518 27.98 2.81 16.89
C PHE A 518 28.96 2.01 16.03
N ASP A 519 30.17 1.82 16.53
CA ASP A 519 31.26 1.24 15.73
C ASP A 519 31.40 -0.26 15.97
N PHE A 520 30.56 -1.04 15.25
CA PHE A 520 30.55 -2.49 15.25
C PHE A 520 30.51 -3.02 13.80
N ASN A 521 30.88 -4.29 13.62
CA ASN A 521 30.52 -5.03 12.42
C ASN A 521 29.08 -5.51 12.54
N TYR A 522 28.22 -5.09 11.62
CA TYR A 522 26.80 -5.42 11.69
C TYR A 522 26.42 -6.56 10.78
N TYR A 523 25.48 -7.39 11.25
CA TYR A 523 24.80 -8.44 10.51
C TYR A 523 23.30 -8.34 10.74
N ILE A 524 22.50 -8.72 9.74
CA ILE A 524 21.04 -8.75 9.83
C ILE A 524 20.59 -10.19 9.66
N LEU A 525 19.98 -10.75 10.71
CA LEU A 525 19.48 -12.13 10.69
C LEU A 525 18.04 -12.12 10.19
N ASN A 526 17.82 -12.77 9.03
CA ASN A 526 16.54 -12.81 8.34
C ASN A 526 15.89 -14.19 8.38
N SER A 527 14.57 -14.20 8.33
CA SER A 527 13.74 -15.38 8.14
C SER A 527 12.67 -15.17 7.07
N PRO A 528 11.97 -16.23 6.60
CA PRO A 528 10.87 -16.11 5.63
C PRO A 528 9.64 -15.35 6.14
N ILE A 529 9.60 -14.92 7.39
CA ILE A 529 8.55 -14.04 7.93
C ILE A 529 9.04 -12.63 8.29
N ASN A 530 10.31 -12.32 8.04
CA ASN A 530 10.78 -10.93 8.10
C ASN A 530 10.12 -10.16 6.95
N TYR A 531 9.13 -9.31 7.27
CA TYR A 531 8.19 -8.74 6.31
C TYR A 531 8.06 -7.22 6.45
N SER A 532 7.59 -6.54 5.37
CA SER A 532 7.25 -5.11 5.39
C SER A 532 8.44 -4.23 5.83
N ALA A 533 8.35 -3.44 6.89
CA ALA A 533 9.45 -2.59 7.37
C ALA A 533 10.72 -3.38 7.73
N GLY A 534 10.59 -4.64 8.21
CA GLY A 534 11.74 -5.52 8.43
C GLY A 534 12.39 -5.96 7.10
N ASN A 535 11.60 -6.29 6.09
CA ASN A 535 12.11 -6.52 4.73
C ASN A 535 12.75 -5.26 4.14
N THR A 536 12.15 -4.08 4.37
CA THR A 536 12.73 -2.78 3.96
C THR A 536 14.08 -2.54 4.63
N PHE A 537 14.21 -2.87 5.91
CA PHE A 537 15.50 -2.79 6.62
C PHE A 537 16.56 -3.64 5.91
N ALA A 538 16.28 -4.93 5.71
CA ALA A 538 17.19 -5.85 5.03
C ALA A 538 17.51 -5.39 3.59
N SER A 539 16.52 -4.85 2.87
CA SER A 539 16.66 -4.34 1.50
C SER A 539 17.61 -3.15 1.40
N ILE A 540 17.45 -2.16 2.28
CA ILE A 540 18.30 -0.95 2.31
C ILE A 540 19.73 -1.33 2.69
N ILE A 541 19.90 -2.19 3.68
CA ILE A 541 21.19 -2.70 4.10
C ILE A 541 21.94 -3.34 2.93
N LYS A 542 21.27 -4.21 2.18
CA LYS A 542 21.85 -4.90 1.02
C LYS A 542 22.14 -3.94 -0.13
N THR A 543 21.19 -3.11 -0.51
CA THR A 543 21.30 -2.17 -1.63
C THR A 543 22.43 -1.17 -1.43
N ASN A 544 22.65 -0.73 -0.17
CA ASN A 544 23.69 0.24 0.20
C ASN A 544 24.96 -0.40 0.76
N LYS A 545 25.04 -1.73 0.86
CA LYS A 545 26.19 -2.49 1.38
C LYS A 545 26.61 -2.06 2.80
N LEU A 546 25.64 -1.77 3.68
CA LEU A 546 25.89 -1.28 5.03
C LEU A 546 26.25 -2.39 6.01
N ALA A 547 25.75 -3.59 5.78
CA ALA A 547 26.00 -4.80 6.55
C ALA A 547 25.69 -6.03 5.69
N LYS A 548 25.93 -7.24 6.22
CA LYS A 548 25.55 -8.49 5.56
C LYS A 548 24.24 -9.04 6.10
N ASN A 549 23.36 -9.44 5.19
CA ASN A 549 22.18 -10.23 5.51
C ASN A 549 22.57 -11.71 5.63
N ILE A 550 22.24 -12.33 6.75
CA ILE A 550 22.47 -13.77 7.01
C ILE A 550 21.14 -14.47 7.33
N GLY A 551 21.11 -15.77 7.20
CA GLY A 551 19.91 -16.58 7.47
C GLY A 551 19.21 -17.03 6.20
N TYR A 552 17.91 -16.78 6.10
CA TYR A 552 17.10 -17.15 4.95
C TYR A 552 16.54 -15.93 4.23
N LYS A 553 16.05 -16.15 3.00
CA LYS A 553 15.33 -15.11 2.24
C LYS A 553 14.20 -14.53 3.08
N SER A 554 14.09 -13.20 3.13
CA SER A 554 13.01 -12.51 3.86
C SER A 554 11.64 -12.74 3.23
N GLY A 555 10.58 -12.46 3.97
CA GLY A 555 9.19 -12.71 3.53
C GLY A 555 8.65 -11.71 2.50
N GLY A 556 9.38 -10.60 2.28
CA GLY A 556 9.01 -9.58 1.29
C GLY A 556 8.09 -8.49 1.83
N GLY A 557 7.17 -8.00 0.96
CA GLY A 557 6.31 -6.86 1.28
C GLY A 557 7.05 -5.54 1.11
N ALA A 558 7.35 -5.19 -0.13
CA ALA A 558 8.16 -4.03 -0.48
C ALA A 558 7.37 -2.73 -0.67
N SER A 559 6.06 -2.75 -0.42
CA SER A 559 5.18 -1.59 -0.51
C SER A 559 4.76 -1.12 0.87
N GLU A 560 4.47 0.16 1.03
CA GLU A 560 3.68 0.63 2.17
C GLU A 560 2.24 0.12 2.07
N VAL A 561 1.44 0.35 3.10
CA VAL A 561 0.02 0.00 3.09
C VAL A 561 -0.85 1.25 3.01
N ARG A 562 -1.92 1.16 2.23
CA ARG A 562 -2.94 2.20 2.09
C ARG A 562 -4.33 1.57 2.15
N LEU A 563 -5.34 2.38 2.31
CA LEU A 563 -6.72 1.92 2.24
C LEU A 563 -7.31 2.06 0.84
N ALA A 564 -8.31 1.23 0.56
CA ALA A 564 -9.29 1.49 -0.46
C ALA A 564 -10.67 1.12 0.08
N ILE A 565 -11.65 1.94 -0.25
CA ILE A 565 -13.05 1.73 0.12
C ILE A 565 -13.74 1.19 -1.12
N LEU A 566 -14.47 0.08 -0.98
CA LEU A 566 -15.23 -0.51 -2.08
C LEU A 566 -16.64 0.11 -2.16
N PRO A 567 -17.27 0.10 -3.34
CA PRO A 567 -18.60 0.71 -3.54
C PRO A 567 -19.68 0.23 -2.57
N THR A 568 -19.60 -1.00 -2.11
CA THR A 568 -20.54 -1.54 -1.10
C THR A 568 -20.13 -1.22 0.33
N GLY A 569 -19.12 -0.38 0.56
CA GLY A 569 -18.70 0.05 1.90
C GLY A 569 -17.70 -0.87 2.59
N THR A 570 -17.23 -1.95 1.96
CA THR A 570 -16.13 -2.74 2.51
C THR A 570 -14.83 -1.93 2.45
N ILE A 571 -14.09 -1.86 3.56
CA ILE A 571 -12.77 -1.21 3.61
C ILE A 571 -11.69 -2.28 3.54
N ILE A 572 -10.78 -2.13 2.60
CA ILE A 572 -9.63 -3.00 2.42
C ILE A 572 -8.33 -2.23 2.69
N ARG A 573 -7.36 -2.91 3.28
CA ARG A 573 -5.96 -2.52 3.22
C ARG A 573 -5.35 -3.09 1.95
N LYS A 574 -4.55 -2.33 1.26
CA LYS A 574 -3.81 -2.76 0.05
C LYS A 574 -2.39 -2.23 0.08
N SER A 575 -1.52 -2.81 -0.73
CA SER A 575 -0.22 -2.22 -1.04
C SER A 575 -0.39 -0.86 -1.71
N SER A 576 0.49 0.11 -1.41
CA SER A 576 0.53 1.46 -1.99
C SER A 576 0.88 1.46 -3.48
N LEU A 577 1.02 2.63 -4.10
CA LEU A 577 1.30 2.74 -5.54
C LEU A 577 2.71 2.29 -5.96
N TYR A 578 3.64 2.15 -5.03
CA TYR A 578 5.04 1.86 -5.33
C TYR A 578 5.55 0.59 -4.64
N THR A 579 6.65 0.09 -5.14
CA THR A 579 7.44 -0.99 -4.54
C THR A 579 8.89 -0.57 -4.34
N LEU A 580 9.50 -1.01 -3.25
CA LEU A 580 10.92 -0.86 -2.97
C LEU A 580 11.74 -1.77 -3.90
N THR A 581 12.86 -1.25 -4.41
CA THR A 581 13.72 -1.96 -5.37
C THR A 581 15.19 -1.89 -4.99
N ASP A 582 16.00 -2.71 -5.66
CA ASP A 582 17.45 -2.62 -5.68
C ASP A 582 17.95 -1.49 -6.65
N ASN A 583 19.26 -1.38 -6.80
CA ASN A 583 19.89 -0.42 -7.71
C ASN A 583 19.58 -0.69 -9.20
N ASN A 584 19.14 -1.89 -9.54
CA ASN A 584 18.77 -2.32 -10.89
C ASN A 584 17.26 -2.27 -11.14
N TRP A 585 16.49 -1.75 -10.16
CA TRP A 585 15.02 -1.65 -10.19
C TRP A 585 14.29 -2.99 -10.08
N ASN A 586 14.95 -4.05 -9.59
CA ASN A 586 14.30 -5.30 -9.24
C ASN A 586 13.56 -5.15 -7.91
N SER A 587 12.28 -5.55 -7.89
CA SER A 587 11.45 -5.40 -6.69
C SER A 587 11.85 -6.40 -5.59
N TYR A 588 11.88 -5.93 -4.36
CA TYR A 588 12.01 -6.76 -3.16
C TYR A 588 10.68 -7.28 -2.62
N GLU A 589 9.62 -7.23 -3.41
CA GLU A 589 8.30 -7.71 -2.98
C GLU A 589 8.30 -9.19 -2.56
N LEU A 590 9.08 -10.01 -3.22
CA LEU A 590 9.22 -11.43 -2.89
C LEU A 590 10.37 -11.74 -1.91
N GLY A 591 10.91 -10.71 -1.27
CA GLY A 591 11.95 -10.81 -0.26
C GLY A 591 13.36 -10.54 -0.75
N VAL A 592 14.25 -10.36 0.22
CA VAL A 592 15.70 -10.12 0.05
C VAL A 592 16.43 -11.44 0.25
N ASP A 593 17.22 -11.84 -0.74
CA ASP A 593 18.11 -12.99 -0.60
C ASP A 593 19.26 -12.64 0.35
N PRO A 594 19.61 -13.52 1.30
CA PRO A 594 20.73 -13.28 2.21
C PRO A 594 22.07 -13.25 1.46
N ASP A 595 23.07 -12.59 2.04
CA ASP A 595 24.46 -12.61 1.56
C ASP A 595 25.14 -13.90 1.98
N ILE A 596 24.73 -14.47 3.13
CA ILE A 596 25.16 -15.78 3.61
C ILE A 596 23.92 -16.57 3.96
N GLU A 597 23.57 -17.53 3.09
CA GLU A 597 22.41 -18.39 3.31
C GLU A 597 22.73 -19.52 4.28
N PHE A 598 21.84 -19.73 5.26
CA PHE A 598 21.94 -20.86 6.16
C PHE A 598 21.61 -22.17 5.45
N LYS A 599 22.27 -23.25 5.89
CA LYS A 599 22.03 -24.59 5.29
C LYS A 599 20.55 -24.93 5.34
N LYS A 600 20.07 -25.41 4.21
CA LYS A 600 18.74 -26.00 4.04
C LYS A 600 18.92 -27.50 3.86
N ASP A 601 18.06 -28.28 4.52
CA ASP A 601 17.83 -29.66 4.14
C ASP A 601 16.82 -29.69 2.97
N LYS A 602 15.88 -30.64 2.93
CA LYS A 602 14.76 -30.57 1.97
C LYS A 602 13.88 -29.34 2.16
N ASN A 603 13.88 -28.76 3.37
CA ASN A 603 13.16 -27.54 3.79
C ASN A 603 14.08 -26.63 4.60
N TYR A 604 13.57 -25.46 5.06
CA TYR A 604 14.27 -24.61 6.00
C TYR A 604 14.54 -25.36 7.32
N ASN A 605 15.75 -25.28 7.84
CA ASN A 605 16.07 -25.68 9.22
C ASN A 605 16.03 -24.45 10.13
N PHE A 606 14.85 -24.14 10.65
CA PHE A 606 14.64 -22.93 11.46
C PHE A 606 15.37 -22.95 12.82
N ASN A 607 15.80 -24.12 13.32
CA ASN A 607 16.61 -24.18 14.54
C ASN A 607 17.92 -23.39 14.40
N ASN A 608 18.53 -23.37 13.20
CA ASN A 608 19.76 -22.63 12.92
C ASN A 608 19.63 -21.12 13.18
N LEU A 609 18.41 -20.54 13.08
CA LEU A 609 18.15 -19.13 13.36
C LEU A 609 18.26 -18.78 14.85
N PHE A 610 18.17 -19.78 15.72
CA PHE A 610 18.18 -19.62 17.18
C PHE A 610 19.42 -20.24 17.82
N ASP A 611 20.25 -20.93 17.03
CA ASP A 611 21.49 -21.57 17.48
C ASP A 611 22.65 -20.56 17.49
N LEU A 612 23.05 -20.13 18.69
CA LEU A 612 24.11 -19.13 18.87
C LEU A 612 25.49 -19.63 18.41
N GLU A 613 25.76 -20.92 18.54
CA GLU A 613 27.02 -21.52 18.09
C GLU A 613 27.08 -21.57 16.56
N TYR A 614 25.98 -21.93 15.91
CA TYR A 614 25.87 -21.90 14.46
C TYR A 614 26.07 -20.48 13.92
N ILE A 615 25.40 -19.48 14.50
CA ILE A 615 25.53 -18.07 14.13
C ILE A 615 26.98 -17.59 14.32
N GLN A 616 27.60 -17.96 15.47
CA GLN A 616 29.02 -17.64 15.75
C GLN A 616 29.95 -18.18 14.66
N ASN A 617 29.76 -19.44 14.27
CA ASN A 617 30.59 -20.10 13.23
C ASN A 617 30.43 -19.41 11.87
N ILE A 618 29.21 -19.03 11.49
CA ILE A 618 28.95 -18.28 10.25
C ILE A 618 29.70 -16.95 10.26
N ILE A 619 29.61 -16.16 11.33
CA ILE A 619 30.26 -14.85 11.44
C ILE A 619 31.77 -14.97 11.47
N ASN A 620 32.32 -15.92 12.23
CA ASN A 620 33.75 -16.15 12.32
C ASN A 620 34.36 -16.58 10.97
N ASN A 621 33.65 -17.42 10.21
CA ASN A 621 34.08 -17.82 8.87
C ASN A 621 34.04 -16.64 7.88
N ASP A 622 33.02 -15.79 7.93
CA ASP A 622 32.94 -14.59 7.11
C ASP A 622 34.09 -13.60 7.37
N GLN A 623 34.54 -13.49 8.61
CA GLN A 623 35.65 -12.61 8.99
C GLN A 623 37.03 -13.15 8.60
N LYS A 624 37.20 -14.46 8.46
CA LYS A 624 38.46 -15.08 7.97
C LYS A 624 38.67 -14.87 6.47
N VAL A 625 37.60 -14.59 5.72
CA VAL A 625 37.66 -14.40 4.25
C VAL A 625 37.97 -12.93 3.88
N LYS A 626 37.87 -12.01 4.84
CA LYS A 626 38.25 -10.59 4.70
C LYS A 626 39.73 -10.40 5.03
#